data_7c6090b53e159aebe4cea1a85d03e166
#
_entry.id   7c6090b53e159aebe4cea1a85d03e166
#
_cell.length_a   1.000
_cell.length_b   1.000
_cell.length_c   1.000
_cell.angle_alpha   90.00
_cell.angle_beta   90.00
_cell.angle_gamma   90.00
#
_symmetry.space_group_name_H-M   'P 1'
#
loop_
_entity.id
_entity.type
_entity.pdbx_description
1 polymer ?
#
loop_
_entity_poly.entity_id
_entity_poly.type
_entity_poly.pdbx_seq_one_letter_code
_entity_poly.pdbx_strand_id
1 'polypeptide(L)'
;MHRLILNLHLFIALVAGAFMVILGVSGSIMEFEPELDRSLHPQLSYVTPGRRVLSLSEIGEAVSRRFGGEPVVAHLPSRSPDLSSQVVLPRGIAYVNQYTGEVLGVRERGQTFLGYVRALHVRLATGDVGRNIVRWSGVAMILSLASGLYLWWPKRQVRIRGDWRSRQFWFGLHNVIGISSLLPLVMLAATGTVLGFEDQIAPLIYKLTRSVPTYAIRSAIPEPRRGAIPITPDEAVAIAQARIPGTVPYRVQMPKYGGVYQVALLYPEDRVTGERNLVILDPYDGSVVSLSRSSDLSRGDRVLAMSEALHTGDVLGMPSRIVVWLASTVLLVQAASGLLIWLGRSKIMPPTSRSTRQEGRT
;
A
#
# COMPACT_ATOMS: atom_id res chain seq x y z
N MET A 1 18.93 -2.34 34.10
CA MET A 1 18.01 -1.80 33.09
C MET A 1 18.63 -1.69 31.70
N HIS A 2 19.75 -0.99 31.50
CA HIS A 2 20.37 -0.82 30.16
C HIS A 2 20.72 -2.13 29.46
N ARG A 3 21.32 -3.12 30.14
CA ARG A 3 21.62 -4.45 29.56
C ARG A 3 20.36 -5.22 29.16
N LEU A 4 19.28 -5.10 29.92
CA LEU A 4 18.02 -5.77 29.61
C LEU A 4 17.41 -5.20 28.33
N ILE A 5 17.38 -3.86 28.19
CA ILE A 5 16.86 -3.20 26.99
C ILE A 5 17.73 -3.50 25.77
N LEU A 6 19.06 -3.56 25.93
CA LEU A 6 19.96 -3.97 24.84
C LEU A 6 19.68 -5.41 24.39
N ASN A 7 19.49 -6.34 25.33
CA ASN A 7 19.18 -7.73 24.98
C ASN A 7 17.81 -7.86 24.32
N LEU A 8 16.82 -7.09 24.79
CA LEU A 8 15.48 -7.04 24.16
C LEU A 8 15.58 -6.48 22.74
N HIS A 9 16.31 -5.37 22.55
CA HIS A 9 16.51 -4.78 21.21
C HIS A 9 17.18 -5.77 20.26
N LEU A 10 18.23 -6.47 20.70
CA LEU A 10 18.91 -7.49 19.92
C LEU A 10 18.00 -8.68 19.60
N PHE A 11 17.22 -9.16 20.58
CA PHE A 11 16.29 -10.26 20.40
C PHE A 11 15.24 -9.91 19.33
N ILE A 12 14.60 -8.74 19.45
CA ILE A 12 13.62 -8.27 18.47
C ILE A 12 14.27 -8.14 17.09
N ALA A 13 15.49 -7.55 17.02
CA ALA A 13 16.19 -7.38 15.74
C ALA A 13 16.54 -8.72 15.07
N LEU A 14 16.92 -9.74 15.84
CA LEU A 14 17.26 -11.06 15.29
C LEU A 14 16.03 -11.86 14.89
N VAL A 15 14.94 -11.80 15.67
CA VAL A 15 13.73 -12.60 15.42
C VAL A 15 12.85 -11.94 14.35
N ALA A 16 12.59 -10.63 14.48
CA ALA A 16 11.69 -9.92 13.59
C ALA A 16 12.42 -9.19 12.43
N GLY A 17 13.74 -9.03 12.52
CA GLY A 17 14.52 -8.24 11.57
C GLY A 17 14.44 -8.75 10.13
N ALA A 18 14.44 -10.07 9.92
CA ALA A 18 14.29 -10.65 8.59
C ALA A 18 12.93 -10.28 7.96
N PHE A 19 11.85 -10.33 8.75
CA PHE A 19 10.52 -9.93 8.29
C PHE A 19 10.46 -8.42 8.01
N MET A 20 11.07 -7.60 8.86
CA MET A 20 11.16 -6.15 8.65
C MET A 20 11.92 -5.81 7.36
N VAL A 21 12.98 -6.54 7.01
CA VAL A 21 13.69 -6.40 5.74
C VAL A 21 12.78 -6.75 4.56
N ILE A 22 12.08 -7.87 4.63
CA ILE A 22 11.13 -8.28 3.58
C ILE A 22 10.06 -7.20 3.39
N LEU A 23 9.49 -6.68 4.49
CA LEU A 23 8.48 -5.62 4.45
C LEU A 23 9.05 -4.30 3.93
N GLY A 24 10.27 -3.94 4.31
CA GLY A 24 10.94 -2.74 3.81
C GLY A 24 11.21 -2.81 2.31
N VAL A 25 11.77 -3.92 1.83
CA VAL A 25 12.06 -4.12 0.39
C VAL A 25 10.77 -4.17 -0.43
N SER A 26 9.79 -4.98 0.00
CA SER A 26 8.50 -5.07 -0.71
C SER A 26 7.73 -3.76 -0.67
N GLY A 27 7.72 -3.03 0.46
CA GLY A 27 7.13 -1.71 0.56
C GLY A 27 7.79 -0.68 -0.35
N SER A 28 9.13 -0.67 -0.43
CA SER A 28 9.86 0.20 -1.35
C SER A 28 9.49 -0.02 -2.82
N ILE A 29 9.27 -1.28 -3.21
CA ILE A 29 8.84 -1.62 -4.57
C ILE A 29 7.39 -1.18 -4.81
N MET A 30 6.51 -1.44 -3.84
CA MET A 30 5.08 -1.10 -3.93
C MET A 30 4.84 0.41 -3.99
N GLU A 31 5.71 1.22 -3.41
CA GLU A 31 5.61 2.68 -3.42
C GLU A 31 5.53 3.26 -4.85
N PHE A 32 6.20 2.61 -5.79
CA PHE A 32 6.21 2.97 -7.21
C PHE A 32 5.55 1.89 -8.10
N GLU A 33 4.61 1.11 -7.53
CA GLU A 33 3.95 0.02 -8.27
C GLU A 33 3.30 0.48 -9.58
N PRO A 34 2.53 1.61 -9.63
CA PRO A 34 1.93 2.06 -10.88
C PRO A 34 2.95 2.47 -11.96
N GLU A 35 4.05 3.11 -11.55
CA GLU A 35 5.13 3.54 -12.46
C GLU A 35 5.93 2.33 -12.97
N LEU A 36 6.25 1.40 -12.07
CA LEU A 36 6.93 0.15 -12.41
C LEU A 36 6.08 -0.70 -13.35
N ASP A 37 4.78 -0.80 -13.08
CA ASP A 37 3.87 -1.55 -13.93
C ASP A 37 3.83 -1.03 -15.35
N ARG A 38 3.69 0.29 -15.50
CA ARG A 38 3.72 0.96 -16.81
C ARG A 38 5.05 0.78 -17.53
N SER A 39 6.15 0.81 -16.80
CA SER A 39 7.49 0.62 -17.36
C SER A 39 7.75 -0.83 -17.81
N LEU A 40 7.23 -1.80 -17.04
CA LEU A 40 7.37 -3.22 -17.35
C LEU A 40 6.44 -3.68 -18.48
N HIS A 41 5.29 -3.02 -18.63
CA HIS A 41 4.24 -3.39 -19.58
C HIS A 41 3.72 -2.18 -20.37
N PRO A 42 4.59 -1.44 -21.09
CA PRO A 42 4.18 -0.23 -21.81
C PRO A 42 3.10 -0.51 -22.87
N GLN A 43 3.14 -1.68 -23.50
CA GLN A 43 2.17 -2.13 -24.51
C GLN A 43 0.76 -2.36 -23.95
N LEU A 44 0.61 -2.58 -22.64
CA LEU A 44 -0.69 -2.69 -22.00
C LEU A 44 -1.18 -1.35 -21.44
N SER A 45 -0.22 -0.47 -21.11
CA SER A 45 -0.48 0.72 -20.33
C SER A 45 -0.79 1.95 -21.19
N TYR A 46 -0.15 2.09 -22.34
CA TYR A 46 -0.25 3.29 -23.16
C TYR A 46 -1.14 3.08 -24.38
N VAL A 47 -1.96 4.10 -24.67
CA VAL A 47 -2.84 4.16 -25.84
C VAL A 47 -2.71 5.51 -26.55
N THR A 48 -2.98 5.52 -27.85
CA THR A 48 -3.09 6.78 -28.58
C THR A 48 -4.48 7.37 -28.38
N PRO A 49 -4.60 8.62 -27.88
CA PRO A 49 -5.88 9.27 -27.70
C PRO A 49 -6.68 9.35 -29.00
N GLY A 50 -7.95 8.90 -28.92
CA GLY A 50 -8.91 8.98 -30.03
C GLY A 50 -9.88 10.14 -29.85
N ARG A 51 -10.77 10.33 -30.82
CA ARG A 51 -11.78 11.40 -30.82
C ARG A 51 -12.90 11.20 -29.82
N ARG A 52 -13.27 9.94 -29.54
CA ARG A 52 -14.37 9.56 -28.67
C ARG A 52 -13.89 8.49 -27.68
N VAL A 53 -14.26 8.66 -26.43
CA VAL A 53 -14.15 7.60 -25.42
C VAL A 53 -15.41 6.76 -25.49
N LEU A 54 -15.27 5.44 -25.56
CA LEU A 54 -16.37 4.49 -25.50
C LEU A 54 -17.01 4.50 -24.13
N SER A 55 -18.31 4.17 -24.08
CA SER A 55 -19.02 3.98 -22.81
C SER A 55 -18.50 2.76 -22.05
N LEU A 56 -18.76 2.69 -20.75
CA LEU A 56 -18.38 1.53 -19.94
C LEU A 56 -19.10 0.26 -20.42
N SER A 57 -20.34 0.39 -20.90
CA SER A 57 -21.09 -0.69 -21.52
C SER A 57 -20.40 -1.22 -22.76
N GLU A 58 -20.02 -0.34 -23.71
CA GLU A 58 -19.30 -0.72 -24.94
C GLU A 58 -17.97 -1.43 -24.62
N ILE A 59 -17.21 -0.90 -23.65
CA ILE A 59 -15.95 -1.50 -23.19
C ILE A 59 -16.22 -2.87 -22.56
N GLY A 60 -17.20 -2.96 -21.68
CA GLY A 60 -17.58 -4.22 -21.02
C GLY A 60 -18.00 -5.31 -21.99
N GLU A 61 -18.81 -4.95 -23.00
CA GLU A 61 -19.21 -5.88 -24.06
C GLU A 61 -18.02 -6.33 -24.94
N ALA A 62 -17.12 -5.41 -25.29
CA ALA A 62 -15.93 -5.75 -26.07
C ALA A 62 -15.05 -6.77 -25.32
N VAL A 63 -14.84 -6.55 -24.02
CA VAL A 63 -14.09 -7.46 -23.13
C VAL A 63 -14.82 -8.79 -22.98
N SER A 64 -16.12 -8.77 -22.69
CA SER A 64 -16.92 -10.00 -22.52
C SER A 64 -16.91 -10.85 -23.78
N ARG A 65 -17.10 -10.26 -24.96
CA ARG A 65 -16.99 -10.98 -26.25
C ARG A 65 -15.60 -11.61 -26.44
N ARG A 66 -14.54 -10.91 -26.08
CA ARG A 66 -13.14 -11.41 -26.24
C ARG A 66 -12.88 -12.64 -25.37
N PHE A 67 -13.56 -12.75 -24.21
CA PHE A 67 -13.35 -13.81 -23.22
C PHE A 67 -14.55 -14.75 -23.06
N GLY A 68 -15.32 -14.95 -24.14
CA GLY A 68 -16.37 -15.98 -24.19
C GLY A 68 -17.55 -15.75 -23.24
N GLY A 69 -17.90 -14.48 -22.96
CA GLY A 69 -19.01 -14.13 -22.07
C GLY A 69 -18.62 -14.04 -20.59
N GLU A 70 -17.32 -14.01 -20.26
CA GLU A 70 -16.89 -13.85 -18.88
C GLU A 70 -17.44 -12.54 -18.28
N PRO A 71 -18.04 -12.58 -17.07
CA PRO A 71 -18.68 -11.39 -16.50
C PRO A 71 -17.64 -10.35 -16.06
N VAL A 72 -17.94 -9.09 -16.34
CA VAL A 72 -17.20 -7.96 -15.80
C VAL A 72 -17.48 -7.84 -14.30
N VAL A 73 -16.41 -7.73 -13.50
CA VAL A 73 -16.49 -7.53 -12.05
C VAL A 73 -16.46 -6.05 -11.71
N ALA A 74 -15.59 -5.29 -12.37
CA ALA A 74 -15.50 -3.85 -12.20
C ALA A 74 -14.86 -3.17 -13.41
N HIS A 75 -15.20 -1.91 -13.63
CA HIS A 75 -14.49 -1.00 -14.52
C HIS A 75 -13.62 -0.07 -13.70
N LEU A 76 -12.40 0.17 -14.16
CA LEU A 76 -11.49 1.19 -13.66
C LEU A 76 -11.14 2.12 -14.84
N PRO A 77 -11.95 3.17 -15.08
CA PRO A 77 -11.72 4.11 -16.17
C PRO A 77 -10.38 4.80 -16.02
N SER A 78 -9.70 5.03 -17.15
CA SER A 78 -8.44 5.77 -17.12
C SER A 78 -8.68 7.24 -16.77
N ARG A 79 -7.79 7.79 -15.94
CA ARG A 79 -7.77 9.21 -15.57
C ARG A 79 -6.87 10.05 -16.50
N SER A 80 -6.10 9.39 -17.37
CA SER A 80 -5.22 10.03 -18.32
C SER A 80 -5.59 9.62 -19.75
N PRO A 81 -5.63 10.53 -20.72
CA PRO A 81 -6.05 10.20 -22.08
C PRO A 81 -5.10 9.24 -22.79
N ASP A 82 -3.83 9.19 -22.39
CA ASP A 82 -2.78 8.34 -22.95
C ASP A 82 -2.62 6.99 -22.24
N LEU A 83 -3.40 6.74 -21.19
CA LEU A 83 -3.37 5.45 -20.46
C LEU A 83 -4.62 4.63 -20.79
N SER A 84 -4.45 3.32 -20.87
CA SER A 84 -5.53 2.36 -21.08
C SER A 84 -6.48 2.30 -19.87
N SER A 85 -7.76 2.07 -20.13
CA SER A 85 -8.72 1.69 -19.09
C SER A 85 -8.53 0.23 -18.69
N GLN A 86 -8.96 -0.11 -17.48
CA GLN A 86 -8.85 -1.47 -16.97
C GLN A 86 -10.24 -2.04 -16.67
N VAL A 87 -10.41 -3.32 -16.95
CA VAL A 87 -11.62 -4.08 -16.65
C VAL A 87 -11.25 -5.28 -15.80
N VAL A 88 -11.82 -5.36 -14.61
CA VAL A 88 -11.58 -6.48 -13.69
C VAL A 88 -12.48 -7.64 -14.10
N LEU A 89 -11.87 -8.81 -14.30
CA LEU A 89 -12.51 -10.08 -14.57
C LEU A 89 -12.21 -11.07 -13.42
N PRO A 90 -12.94 -12.17 -13.28
CA PRO A 90 -12.61 -13.23 -12.33
C PRO A 90 -11.18 -13.76 -12.48
N ARG A 91 -10.68 -13.89 -13.71
CA ARG A 91 -9.32 -14.35 -14.03
C ARG A 91 -8.24 -13.31 -13.77
N GLY A 92 -8.53 -12.01 -13.83
CA GLY A 92 -7.51 -10.96 -13.71
C GLY A 92 -7.98 -9.59 -14.16
N ILE A 93 -7.06 -8.78 -14.68
CA ILE A 93 -7.32 -7.41 -15.15
C ILE A 93 -7.03 -7.36 -16.63
N ALA A 94 -8.04 -7.03 -17.44
CA ALA A 94 -7.92 -6.73 -18.86
C ALA A 94 -7.61 -5.23 -19.04
N TYR A 95 -6.61 -4.94 -19.86
CA TYR A 95 -6.24 -3.59 -20.29
C TYR A 95 -6.89 -3.31 -21.64
N VAL A 96 -7.60 -2.20 -21.72
CA VAL A 96 -8.47 -1.90 -22.89
C VAL A 96 -8.18 -0.49 -23.39
N ASN A 97 -8.02 -0.37 -24.69
CA ASN A 97 -8.01 0.93 -25.34
C ASN A 97 -9.44 1.49 -25.33
N GLN A 98 -9.68 2.50 -24.50
CA GLN A 98 -11.00 3.10 -24.32
C GLN A 98 -11.53 3.85 -25.55
N TYR A 99 -10.75 4.02 -26.60
CA TYR A 99 -11.15 4.68 -27.84
C TYR A 99 -11.60 3.70 -28.91
N THR A 100 -11.04 2.48 -28.90
CA THR A 100 -11.30 1.45 -29.93
C THR A 100 -12.03 0.22 -29.40
N GLY A 101 -12.02 -0.02 -28.08
CA GLY A 101 -12.50 -1.24 -27.45
C GLY A 101 -11.53 -2.42 -27.59
N GLU A 102 -10.35 -2.21 -28.18
CA GLU A 102 -9.34 -3.26 -28.31
C GLU A 102 -8.80 -3.68 -26.94
N VAL A 103 -8.82 -5.00 -26.69
CA VAL A 103 -8.18 -5.59 -25.50
C VAL A 103 -6.69 -5.77 -25.77
N LEU A 104 -5.87 -4.93 -25.14
CA LEU A 104 -4.42 -4.91 -25.30
C LEU A 104 -3.75 -6.14 -24.66
N GLY A 105 -4.38 -6.70 -23.62
CA GLY A 105 -3.92 -7.91 -22.94
C GLY A 105 -4.59 -8.10 -21.57
N VAL A 106 -4.27 -9.22 -20.94
CA VAL A 106 -4.77 -9.55 -19.59
C VAL A 106 -3.61 -9.87 -18.67
N ARG A 107 -3.68 -9.35 -17.45
CA ARG A 107 -2.81 -9.76 -16.35
C ARG A 107 -3.58 -10.69 -15.44
N GLU A 108 -3.22 -11.93 -15.44
CA GLU A 108 -3.87 -12.93 -14.60
C GLU A 108 -3.58 -12.69 -13.11
N ARG A 109 -4.58 -12.97 -12.29
CA ARG A 109 -4.50 -12.74 -10.85
C ARG A 109 -3.44 -13.66 -10.21
N GLY A 110 -2.51 -13.06 -9.45
CA GLY A 110 -1.49 -13.80 -8.70
C GLY A 110 -0.26 -14.25 -9.52
N GLN A 111 -0.21 -14.05 -10.85
CA GLN A 111 0.91 -14.45 -11.70
C GLN A 111 1.89 -13.30 -12.03
N THR A 112 1.70 -12.13 -11.42
CA THR A 112 2.55 -10.97 -11.71
C THR A 112 3.60 -10.76 -10.63
N PHE A 113 4.78 -10.29 -11.03
CA PHE A 113 5.86 -9.93 -10.10
C PHE A 113 5.36 -8.95 -9.01
N LEU A 114 4.68 -7.87 -9.40
CA LEU A 114 4.15 -6.88 -8.47
C LEU A 114 3.05 -7.47 -7.57
N GLY A 115 2.20 -8.36 -8.09
CA GLY A 115 1.23 -9.10 -7.30
C GLY A 115 1.88 -9.99 -6.24
N TYR A 116 3.01 -10.62 -6.57
CA TYR A 116 3.80 -11.40 -5.62
C TYR A 116 4.47 -10.51 -4.56
N VAL A 117 5.04 -9.37 -4.97
CA VAL A 117 5.61 -8.37 -4.03
C VAL A 117 4.55 -7.88 -3.05
N ARG A 118 3.35 -7.58 -3.54
CA ARG A 118 2.21 -7.21 -2.68
C ARG A 118 1.82 -8.35 -1.73
N ALA A 119 1.77 -9.59 -2.22
CA ALA A 119 1.48 -10.75 -1.38
C ALA A 119 2.55 -10.97 -0.29
N LEU A 120 3.81 -10.71 -0.59
CA LEU A 120 4.90 -10.71 0.40
C LEU A 120 4.69 -9.63 1.45
N HIS A 121 4.39 -8.38 1.04
CA HIS A 121 4.21 -7.27 1.96
C HIS A 121 3.02 -7.47 2.90
N VAL A 122 1.88 -7.90 2.36
CA VAL A 122 0.61 -7.97 3.14
C VAL A 122 0.50 -9.25 3.96
N ARG A 123 1.07 -10.37 3.48
CA ARG A 123 0.85 -11.71 4.06
C ARG A 123 2.01 -12.68 3.87
N LEU A 124 3.23 -12.20 3.61
CA LEU A 124 4.43 -13.02 3.34
C LEU A 124 4.20 -14.15 2.32
N ALA A 125 3.24 -13.98 1.41
CA ALA A 125 2.78 -14.98 0.45
C ALA A 125 2.31 -16.32 1.09
N THR A 126 2.00 -16.36 2.40
CA THR A 126 1.63 -17.57 3.16
C THR A 126 0.23 -17.48 3.79
N GLY A 127 -0.64 -16.61 3.26
CA GLY A 127 -2.04 -16.46 3.71
C GLY A 127 -2.16 -15.87 5.12
N ASP A 128 -3.03 -16.44 5.95
CA ASP A 128 -3.37 -15.88 7.27
C ASP A 128 -2.22 -15.97 8.28
N VAL A 129 -1.40 -17.01 8.20
CA VAL A 129 -0.19 -17.13 9.05
C VAL A 129 0.75 -15.96 8.75
N GLY A 130 1.05 -15.72 7.49
CA GLY A 130 1.90 -14.60 7.10
C GLY A 130 1.29 -13.25 7.45
N ARG A 131 -0.02 -13.08 7.30
CA ARG A 131 -0.72 -11.87 7.73
C ARG A 131 -0.51 -11.59 9.21
N ASN A 132 -0.61 -12.60 10.07
CA ASN A 132 -0.36 -12.45 11.49
C ASN A 132 1.10 -12.09 11.80
N ILE A 133 2.07 -12.70 11.09
CA ILE A 133 3.49 -12.34 11.23
C ILE A 133 3.70 -10.87 10.83
N VAL A 134 3.13 -10.40 9.73
CA VAL A 134 3.22 -9.00 9.29
C VAL A 134 2.65 -8.05 10.34
N ARG A 135 1.46 -8.35 10.88
CA ARG A 135 0.82 -7.56 11.95
C ARG A 135 1.75 -7.38 13.15
N TRP A 136 2.26 -8.49 13.68
CA TRP A 136 3.15 -8.47 14.83
C TRP A 136 4.53 -7.88 14.53
N SER A 137 4.99 -7.93 13.29
CA SER A 137 6.22 -7.25 12.86
C SER A 137 6.12 -5.73 13.01
N GLY A 138 4.94 -5.13 12.76
CA GLY A 138 4.70 -3.72 13.02
C GLY A 138 4.87 -3.35 14.49
N VAL A 139 4.28 -4.14 15.39
CA VAL A 139 4.44 -3.98 16.85
C VAL A 139 5.91 -4.16 17.27
N ALA A 140 6.58 -5.20 16.77
CA ALA A 140 7.99 -5.45 17.04
C ALA A 140 8.87 -4.29 16.56
N MET A 141 8.54 -3.67 15.42
CA MET A 141 9.25 -2.50 14.92
C MET A 141 9.09 -1.29 15.85
N ILE A 142 7.89 -1.01 16.36
CA ILE A 142 7.66 0.07 17.34
C ILE A 142 8.54 -0.16 18.59
N LEU A 143 8.56 -1.40 19.10
CA LEU A 143 9.39 -1.75 20.26
C LEU A 143 10.89 -1.63 19.95
N SER A 144 11.32 -2.01 18.74
CA SER A 144 12.71 -1.85 18.29
C SER A 144 13.11 -0.40 18.20
N LEU A 145 12.27 0.47 17.63
CA LEU A 145 12.52 1.91 17.52
C LEU A 145 12.58 2.57 18.90
N ALA A 146 11.65 2.24 19.80
CA ALA A 146 11.61 2.78 21.16
C ALA A 146 12.86 2.36 21.97
N SER A 147 13.22 1.06 21.92
CA SER A 147 14.42 0.57 22.59
C SER A 147 15.70 1.11 21.97
N GLY A 148 15.77 1.26 20.66
CA GLY A 148 16.89 1.88 19.94
C GLY A 148 17.10 3.35 20.35
N LEU A 149 16.01 4.12 20.42
CA LEU A 149 16.04 5.51 20.89
C LEU A 149 16.53 5.60 22.33
N TYR A 150 16.04 4.74 23.23
CA TYR A 150 16.49 4.67 24.61
C TYR A 150 17.98 4.35 24.72
N LEU A 151 18.50 3.42 23.93
CA LEU A 151 19.91 3.05 23.91
C LEU A 151 20.81 4.16 23.34
N TRP A 152 20.31 4.91 22.36
CA TRP A 152 21.02 6.02 21.75
C TRP A 152 21.05 7.28 22.64
N TRP A 153 19.97 7.55 23.39
CA TRP A 153 19.74 8.81 24.12
C TRP A 153 20.90 9.27 25.03
N PRO A 154 21.55 8.38 25.84
CA PRO A 154 22.60 8.83 26.76
C PRO A 154 23.85 9.38 26.04
N LYS A 155 24.19 8.82 24.88
CA LYS A 155 25.42 9.18 24.15
C LYS A 155 25.19 10.15 23.01
N ARG A 156 23.98 10.20 22.46
CA ARG A 156 23.56 11.04 21.32
C ARG A 156 24.58 11.08 20.19
N GLN A 157 25.17 9.93 19.87
CA GLN A 157 26.24 9.86 18.88
C GLN A 157 25.65 9.96 17.47
N VAL A 158 26.05 11.01 16.73
CA VAL A 158 25.65 11.30 15.34
C VAL A 158 26.85 11.36 14.40
N ARG A 159 27.89 10.57 14.67
CA ARG A 159 29.14 10.57 13.89
C ARG A 159 29.49 9.15 13.47
N ILE A 160 29.86 8.99 12.19
CA ILE A 160 30.43 7.77 11.64
C ILE A 160 31.94 7.92 11.74
N ARG A 161 32.63 6.95 12.35
CA ARG A 161 34.06 6.93 12.54
C ARG A 161 34.64 5.57 12.20
N GLY A 162 35.87 5.56 11.73
CA GLY A 162 36.58 4.34 11.37
C GLY A 162 36.34 3.91 9.92
N ASP A 163 36.98 2.83 9.54
CA ASP A 163 36.89 2.19 8.24
C ASP A 163 35.64 1.29 8.18
N TRP A 164 35.07 1.09 7.00
CA TRP A 164 33.89 0.24 6.77
C TRP A 164 34.08 -1.23 7.24
N ARG A 165 35.34 -1.68 7.42
CA ARG A 165 35.68 -2.98 8.01
C ARG A 165 35.61 -2.99 9.54
N SER A 166 35.53 -1.81 10.18
CA SER A 166 35.53 -1.69 11.63
C SER A 166 34.11 -1.75 12.20
N ARG A 167 33.96 -2.40 13.35
CA ARG A 167 32.69 -2.39 14.10
C ARG A 167 32.28 -0.97 14.49
N GLN A 168 33.23 -0.06 14.70
CA GLN A 168 32.96 1.33 15.05
C GLN A 168 32.24 2.07 13.93
N PHE A 169 32.59 1.82 12.67
CA PHE A 169 31.91 2.37 11.50
C PHE A 169 30.44 1.94 11.49
N TRP A 170 30.15 0.64 11.58
CA TRP A 170 28.78 0.10 11.55
C TRP A 170 27.92 0.58 12.72
N PHE A 171 28.52 0.72 13.90
CA PHE A 171 27.86 1.29 15.08
C PHE A 171 27.51 2.77 14.87
N GLY A 172 28.42 3.56 14.30
CA GLY A 172 28.18 4.96 13.94
C GLY A 172 27.09 5.08 12.87
N LEU A 173 27.17 4.26 11.81
CA LEU A 173 26.21 4.24 10.72
C LEU A 173 24.81 3.88 11.23
N HIS A 174 24.68 2.80 12.02
CA HIS A 174 23.43 2.38 12.63
C HIS A 174 22.76 3.49 13.44
N ASN A 175 23.54 4.19 14.27
CA ASN A 175 23.04 5.29 15.08
C ASN A 175 22.61 6.49 14.24
N VAL A 176 23.44 6.92 13.29
CA VAL A 176 23.13 8.09 12.44
C VAL A 176 21.89 7.84 11.60
N ILE A 177 21.84 6.70 10.90
CA ILE A 177 20.69 6.36 10.08
C ILE A 177 19.45 6.11 10.95
N GLY A 178 19.60 5.41 12.09
CA GLY A 178 18.51 5.14 13.00
C GLY A 178 17.82 6.40 13.52
N ILE A 179 18.60 7.41 13.92
CA ILE A 179 18.00 8.65 14.43
C ILE A 179 17.43 9.53 13.31
N SER A 180 18.09 9.60 12.15
CA SER A 180 17.60 10.41 11.03
C SER A 180 16.32 9.84 10.39
N SER A 181 16.13 8.53 10.42
CA SER A 181 14.93 7.86 9.91
C SER A 181 13.87 7.56 10.98
N LEU A 182 14.12 7.92 12.24
CA LEU A 182 13.25 7.55 13.36
C LEU A 182 11.81 7.98 13.15
N LEU A 183 11.57 9.25 12.80
CA LEU A 183 10.22 9.79 12.65
C LEU A 183 9.43 9.11 11.52
N PRO A 184 9.95 9.02 10.29
CA PRO A 184 9.21 8.31 9.23
C PRO A 184 9.05 6.81 9.52
N LEU A 185 10.02 6.15 10.18
CA LEU A 185 9.88 4.74 10.55
C LEU A 185 8.84 4.52 11.66
N VAL A 186 8.74 5.41 12.64
CA VAL A 186 7.67 5.38 13.66
C VAL A 186 6.31 5.56 13.00
N MET A 187 6.20 6.49 12.06
CA MET A 187 4.98 6.72 11.29
C MET A 187 4.58 5.45 10.52
N LEU A 188 5.50 4.86 9.76
CA LEU A 188 5.23 3.63 8.99
C LEU A 188 4.87 2.44 9.89
N ALA A 189 5.58 2.27 11.02
CA ALA A 189 5.29 1.19 11.97
C ALA A 189 3.93 1.37 12.63
N ALA A 190 3.58 2.58 13.04
CA ALA A 190 2.29 2.88 13.67
C ALA A 190 1.13 2.70 12.68
N THR A 191 1.23 3.30 11.50
CA THR A 191 0.20 3.19 10.45
C THR A 191 0.06 1.76 9.93
N GLY A 192 1.18 1.06 9.69
CA GLY A 192 1.16 -0.35 9.30
C GLY A 192 0.55 -1.26 10.38
N THR A 193 0.75 -0.93 11.66
CA THR A 193 0.07 -1.65 12.77
C THR A 193 -1.42 -1.37 12.77
N VAL A 194 -1.85 -0.11 12.55
CA VAL A 194 -3.28 0.23 12.43
C VAL A 194 -3.92 -0.54 11.29
N LEU A 195 -3.33 -0.52 10.09
CA LEU A 195 -3.83 -1.26 8.92
C LEU A 195 -3.81 -2.78 9.13
N GLY A 196 -2.77 -3.30 9.76
CA GLY A 196 -2.66 -4.72 10.07
C GLY A 196 -3.71 -5.22 11.04
N PHE A 197 -4.05 -4.45 12.05
CA PHE A 197 -5.03 -4.76 13.11
C PHE A 197 -6.31 -3.92 12.97
N GLU A 198 -6.70 -3.54 11.76
CA GLU A 198 -7.81 -2.62 11.54
C GLU A 198 -9.10 -3.10 12.22
N ASP A 199 -9.46 -4.38 12.07
CA ASP A 199 -10.66 -4.95 12.71
C ASP A 199 -10.70 -4.78 14.23
N GLN A 200 -9.52 -4.81 14.89
CA GLN A 200 -9.37 -4.67 16.34
C GLN A 200 -9.20 -3.21 16.78
N ILE A 201 -8.52 -2.40 15.96
CA ILE A 201 -8.16 -1.01 16.30
C ILE A 201 -9.27 -0.04 15.92
N ALA A 202 -9.99 -0.26 14.81
CA ALA A 202 -11.04 0.64 14.36
C ALA A 202 -12.13 0.90 15.43
N PRO A 203 -12.65 -0.12 16.14
CA PRO A 203 -13.62 0.14 17.22
C PRO A 203 -13.08 1.04 18.33
N LEU A 204 -11.78 0.92 18.66
CA LEU A 204 -11.12 1.79 19.64
C LEU A 204 -10.98 3.22 19.10
N ILE A 205 -10.61 3.38 17.84
CA ILE A 205 -10.52 4.70 17.17
C ILE A 205 -11.90 5.39 17.21
N TYR A 206 -12.98 4.69 16.82
CA TYR A 206 -14.34 5.25 16.87
C TYR A 206 -14.75 5.65 18.30
N LYS A 207 -14.44 4.83 19.28
CA LYS A 207 -14.68 5.13 20.70
C LYS A 207 -13.91 6.39 21.16
N LEU A 208 -12.61 6.47 20.85
CA LEU A 208 -11.76 7.60 21.25
C LEU A 208 -12.16 8.91 20.54
N THR A 209 -12.56 8.82 19.29
CA THR A 209 -13.00 9.97 18.48
C THR A 209 -14.47 10.34 18.71
N ARG A 210 -15.19 9.56 19.52
CA ARG A 210 -16.63 9.71 19.77
C ARG A 210 -17.42 9.80 18.46
N SER A 211 -17.17 8.86 17.55
CA SER A 211 -17.78 8.80 16.23
C SER A 211 -18.25 7.38 15.91
N VAL A 212 -19.00 7.25 14.82
CA VAL A 212 -19.44 5.96 14.28
C VAL A 212 -18.96 5.82 12.83
N PRO A 213 -18.80 4.61 12.29
CA PRO A 213 -18.45 4.42 10.89
C PRO A 213 -19.45 5.10 9.97
N THR A 214 -18.97 5.86 9.00
CA THR A 214 -19.82 6.49 7.97
C THR A 214 -20.33 5.42 6.99
N TYR A 215 -19.53 4.39 6.73
CA TYR A 215 -19.81 3.32 5.76
C TYR A 215 -20.63 2.14 6.34
N ALA A 216 -21.46 2.37 7.34
CA ALA A 216 -22.44 1.35 7.64
C ALA A 216 -23.40 1.25 6.44
N ILE A 217 -23.40 0.13 5.73
CA ILE A 217 -24.48 -0.21 4.77
C ILE A 217 -25.77 -0.29 5.61
N ARG A 218 -26.41 0.85 5.75
CA ARG A 218 -27.60 0.98 6.61
C ARG A 218 -28.87 0.43 5.95
N SER A 219 -28.79 0.11 4.66
CA SER A 219 -29.92 -0.39 3.89
C SER A 219 -29.67 -1.85 3.53
N ALA A 220 -30.71 -2.66 3.59
CA ALA A 220 -30.64 -4.04 3.12
C ALA A 220 -30.19 -4.06 1.65
N ILE A 221 -29.29 -4.98 1.30
CA ILE A 221 -28.92 -5.24 -0.08
C ILE A 221 -30.22 -5.62 -0.80
N PRO A 222 -30.58 -4.98 -1.94
CA PRO A 222 -31.80 -5.30 -2.67
C PRO A 222 -31.85 -6.78 -3.02
N GLU A 223 -33.02 -7.39 -2.85
CA GLU A 223 -33.21 -8.78 -3.26
C GLU A 223 -33.17 -8.89 -4.79
N PRO A 224 -32.63 -10.00 -5.33
CA PRO A 224 -32.63 -10.24 -6.76
C PRO A 224 -34.07 -10.24 -7.33
N ARG A 225 -34.34 -9.34 -8.27
CA ARG A 225 -35.65 -9.24 -8.95
C ARG A 225 -35.62 -10.13 -10.20
N ARG A 226 -36.32 -11.27 -10.17
CA ARG A 226 -36.41 -12.19 -11.32
C ARG A 226 -36.95 -11.47 -12.54
N GLY A 227 -36.21 -11.54 -13.66
CA GLY A 227 -36.61 -10.96 -14.95
C GLY A 227 -36.41 -9.44 -15.07
N ALA A 228 -35.96 -8.76 -14.04
CA ALA A 228 -35.62 -7.35 -14.15
C ALA A 228 -34.23 -7.16 -14.81
N ILE A 229 -34.16 -6.21 -15.74
CA ILE A 229 -32.93 -5.83 -16.42
C ILE A 229 -32.25 -4.79 -15.55
N PRO A 230 -30.99 -5.01 -15.13
CA PRO A 230 -30.23 -4.00 -14.37
C PRO A 230 -29.97 -2.74 -15.23
N ILE A 231 -29.87 -1.59 -14.56
CA ILE A 231 -29.37 -0.38 -15.20
C ILE A 231 -27.94 -0.61 -15.72
N THR A 232 -27.55 0.15 -16.72
CA THR A 232 -26.20 0.08 -17.29
C THR A 232 -25.15 0.69 -16.35
N PRO A 233 -23.87 0.30 -16.47
CA PRO A 233 -22.80 0.95 -15.70
C PRO A 233 -22.67 2.45 -16.00
N ASP A 234 -23.04 2.89 -17.21
CA ASP A 234 -23.03 4.29 -17.61
C ASP A 234 -24.15 5.08 -16.90
N GLU A 235 -25.36 4.51 -16.81
CA GLU A 235 -26.45 5.07 -16.01
C GLU A 235 -26.09 5.14 -14.53
N ALA A 236 -25.47 4.09 -13.97
CA ALA A 236 -25.00 4.08 -12.59
C ALA A 236 -23.98 5.20 -12.32
N VAL A 237 -23.05 5.44 -13.24
CA VAL A 237 -22.10 6.56 -13.16
C VAL A 237 -22.82 7.91 -13.25
N ALA A 238 -23.76 8.08 -14.17
CA ALA A 238 -24.50 9.31 -14.32
C ALA A 238 -25.31 9.66 -13.05
N ILE A 239 -25.98 8.67 -12.46
CA ILE A 239 -26.72 8.83 -11.20
C ILE A 239 -25.74 9.21 -10.07
N ALA A 240 -24.61 8.53 -9.97
CA ALA A 240 -23.62 8.78 -8.94
C ALA A 240 -23.00 10.19 -9.05
N GLN A 241 -22.66 10.63 -10.26
CA GLN A 241 -22.12 11.96 -10.51
C GLN A 241 -23.16 13.06 -10.26
N ALA A 242 -24.44 12.81 -10.51
CA ALA A 242 -25.51 13.73 -10.15
C ALA A 242 -25.63 13.92 -8.61
N ARG A 243 -25.24 12.93 -7.82
CA ARG A 243 -25.20 13.01 -6.35
C ARG A 243 -23.94 13.69 -5.81
N ILE A 244 -22.82 13.61 -6.55
CA ILE A 244 -21.53 14.23 -6.20
C ILE A 244 -21.00 14.95 -7.44
N PRO A 245 -21.50 16.16 -7.73
CA PRO A 245 -21.13 16.92 -8.92
C PRO A 245 -19.64 17.27 -8.94
N GLY A 246 -19.07 17.38 -10.17
CA GLY A 246 -17.67 17.74 -10.39
C GLY A 246 -16.69 16.57 -10.24
N THR A 247 -17.18 15.36 -9.97
CA THR A 247 -16.35 14.17 -9.82
C THR A 247 -16.27 13.36 -11.12
N VAL A 248 -15.22 12.51 -11.19
CA VAL A 248 -15.02 11.52 -12.26
C VAL A 248 -15.04 10.10 -11.70
N PRO A 249 -15.49 9.11 -12.45
CA PRO A 249 -15.50 7.72 -11.98
C PRO A 249 -14.06 7.21 -11.85
N TYR A 250 -13.76 6.61 -10.69
CA TYR A 250 -12.50 5.95 -10.42
C TYR A 250 -12.64 4.43 -10.53
N ARG A 251 -13.75 3.89 -9.97
CA ARG A 251 -14.08 2.48 -10.00
C ARG A 251 -15.59 2.30 -10.04
N VAL A 252 -16.05 1.44 -10.93
CA VAL A 252 -17.45 1.06 -11.01
C VAL A 252 -17.53 -0.45 -10.83
N GLN A 253 -17.89 -0.88 -9.63
CA GLN A 253 -18.10 -2.30 -9.35
C GLN A 253 -19.48 -2.72 -9.78
N MET A 254 -19.53 -3.78 -10.59
CA MET A 254 -20.75 -4.33 -11.13
C MET A 254 -21.51 -5.12 -10.06
N PRO A 255 -22.85 -5.12 -10.07
CA PRO A 255 -23.65 -5.95 -9.19
C PRO A 255 -23.40 -7.43 -9.50
N LYS A 256 -23.07 -8.21 -8.48
CA LYS A 256 -22.85 -9.64 -8.61
C LYS A 256 -23.94 -10.38 -7.84
N TYR A 257 -24.67 -11.28 -8.50
CA TYR A 257 -25.64 -12.19 -7.86
C TYR A 257 -26.66 -11.49 -6.94
N GLY A 258 -27.32 -10.44 -7.45
CA GLY A 258 -28.27 -9.66 -6.68
C GLY A 258 -27.63 -8.61 -5.75
N GLY A 259 -26.34 -8.32 -5.94
CA GLY A 259 -25.64 -7.24 -5.23
C GLY A 259 -26.03 -5.85 -5.71
N VAL A 260 -25.21 -4.88 -5.39
CA VAL A 260 -25.39 -3.46 -5.69
C VAL A 260 -24.32 -2.96 -6.65
N TYR A 261 -24.59 -1.89 -7.39
CA TYR A 261 -23.52 -1.06 -7.96
C TYR A 261 -22.78 -0.33 -6.85
N GLN A 262 -21.45 -0.31 -6.94
CA GLN A 262 -20.62 0.57 -6.11
C GLN A 262 -19.81 1.47 -7.03
N VAL A 263 -20.14 2.76 -7.03
CA VAL A 263 -19.49 3.76 -7.87
C VAL A 263 -18.61 4.63 -6.98
N ALA A 264 -17.31 4.40 -7.08
CA ALA A 264 -16.31 5.24 -6.42
C ALA A 264 -15.93 6.40 -7.34
N LEU A 265 -15.99 7.61 -6.79
CA LEU A 265 -15.79 8.87 -7.49
C LEU A 265 -14.64 9.65 -6.86
N LEU A 266 -13.90 10.39 -7.69
CA LEU A 266 -12.83 11.28 -7.25
C LEU A 266 -13.02 12.67 -7.87
N TYR A 267 -12.62 13.71 -7.16
CA TYR A 267 -12.45 14.99 -7.80
C TYR A 267 -11.19 14.97 -8.69
N PRO A 268 -11.16 15.72 -9.82
CA PRO A 268 -9.98 15.73 -10.70
C PRO A 268 -8.67 16.10 -9.99
N GLU A 269 -8.75 16.95 -8.95
CA GLU A 269 -7.63 17.38 -8.11
C GLU A 269 -7.22 16.37 -7.02
N ASP A 270 -8.06 15.36 -6.74
CA ASP A 270 -7.78 14.35 -5.72
C ASP A 270 -6.52 13.55 -6.09
N ARG A 271 -5.51 13.65 -5.24
CA ARG A 271 -4.24 12.91 -5.36
C ARG A 271 -4.31 11.54 -4.71
N VAL A 272 -5.19 11.40 -3.74
CA VAL A 272 -5.35 10.16 -2.96
C VAL A 272 -6.42 9.31 -3.61
N THR A 273 -6.05 8.09 -3.99
CA THR A 273 -6.91 7.13 -4.71
C THR A 273 -7.78 6.27 -3.78
N GLY A 274 -8.14 6.78 -2.59
CA GLY A 274 -9.07 6.07 -1.70
C GLY A 274 -10.53 6.20 -2.16
N GLU A 275 -11.36 5.20 -1.88
CA GLU A 275 -12.81 5.20 -2.15
C GLU A 275 -13.57 6.16 -1.23
N ARG A 276 -13.19 7.44 -1.20
CA ARG A 276 -13.72 8.43 -0.24
C ARG A 276 -15.09 8.96 -0.61
N ASN A 277 -15.39 9.00 -1.93
CA ASN A 277 -16.73 9.34 -2.41
C ASN A 277 -17.31 8.07 -3.04
N LEU A 278 -18.26 7.46 -2.35
CA LEU A 278 -18.86 6.20 -2.76
C LEU A 278 -20.38 6.34 -2.83
N VAL A 279 -20.94 5.95 -3.95
CA VAL A 279 -22.38 5.85 -4.16
C VAL A 279 -22.73 4.40 -4.39
N ILE A 280 -23.61 3.86 -3.55
CA ILE A 280 -24.13 2.49 -3.68
C ILE A 280 -25.54 2.60 -4.23
N LEU A 281 -25.82 1.90 -5.34
CA LEU A 281 -27.10 1.98 -6.06
C LEU A 281 -27.76 0.61 -6.16
N ASP A 282 -29.10 0.61 -6.07
CA ASP A 282 -29.92 -0.53 -6.49
C ASP A 282 -29.72 -0.76 -7.99
N PRO A 283 -29.37 -1.99 -8.43
CA PRO A 283 -29.07 -2.25 -9.83
C PRO A 283 -30.31 -2.18 -10.74
N TYR A 284 -31.53 -2.23 -10.20
CA TYR A 284 -32.75 -2.36 -11.02
C TYR A 284 -33.44 -1.02 -11.26
N ASP A 285 -33.41 -0.10 -10.30
CA ASP A 285 -34.08 1.20 -10.43
C ASP A 285 -33.15 2.40 -10.22
N GLY A 286 -31.86 2.17 -9.95
CA GLY A 286 -30.86 3.22 -9.73
C GLY A 286 -31.06 4.02 -8.44
N SER A 287 -31.95 3.57 -7.55
CA SER A 287 -32.14 4.24 -6.26
C SER A 287 -30.87 4.19 -5.41
N VAL A 288 -30.60 5.27 -4.67
CA VAL A 288 -29.40 5.37 -3.84
C VAL A 288 -29.61 4.58 -2.55
N VAL A 289 -28.91 3.48 -2.41
CA VAL A 289 -28.88 2.63 -1.21
C VAL A 289 -28.03 3.27 -0.13
N SER A 290 -26.85 3.82 -0.51
CA SER A 290 -25.97 4.51 0.40
C SER A 290 -25.16 5.57 -0.35
N LEU A 291 -24.87 6.66 0.33
CA LEU A 291 -24.06 7.77 -0.17
C LEU A 291 -23.04 8.16 0.89
N SER A 292 -21.79 8.14 0.53
CA SER A 292 -20.70 8.67 1.35
C SER A 292 -19.89 9.68 0.55
N ARG A 293 -19.65 10.84 1.16
CA ARG A 293 -18.76 11.86 0.62
C ARG A 293 -17.52 11.98 1.48
N SER A 294 -16.41 12.35 0.89
CA SER A 294 -15.18 12.63 1.63
C SER A 294 -15.35 13.74 2.68
N SER A 295 -16.27 14.70 2.44
CA SER A 295 -16.66 15.75 3.40
C SER A 295 -17.36 15.20 4.64
N ASP A 296 -18.12 14.11 4.49
CA ASP A 296 -19.03 13.58 5.48
C ASP A 296 -18.40 12.49 6.36
N LEU A 297 -17.13 12.17 6.09
CA LEU A 297 -16.38 11.17 6.86
C LEU A 297 -16.35 11.52 8.35
N SER A 298 -16.69 10.55 9.18
CA SER A 298 -16.59 10.67 10.63
C SER A 298 -15.14 10.93 11.06
N ARG A 299 -14.94 11.36 12.30
CA ARG A 299 -13.58 11.55 12.84
C ARG A 299 -12.78 10.24 12.82
N GLY A 300 -13.43 9.11 13.13
CA GLY A 300 -12.81 7.79 13.10
C GLY A 300 -12.38 7.40 11.68
N ASP A 301 -13.27 7.56 10.68
CA ASP A 301 -12.94 7.27 9.28
C ASP A 301 -11.78 8.13 8.78
N ARG A 302 -11.74 9.42 9.17
CA ARG A 302 -10.61 10.30 8.80
C ARG A 302 -9.28 9.82 9.39
N VAL A 303 -9.27 9.31 10.63
CA VAL A 303 -8.06 8.74 11.24
C VAL A 303 -7.61 7.49 10.50
N LEU A 304 -8.53 6.59 10.15
CA LEU A 304 -8.23 5.39 9.38
C LEU A 304 -7.72 5.72 7.98
N ALA A 305 -8.42 6.59 7.25
CA ALA A 305 -8.01 7.06 5.92
C ALA A 305 -6.66 7.79 5.95
N MET A 306 -6.38 8.59 6.99
CA MET A 306 -5.10 9.25 7.15
C MET A 306 -3.98 8.24 7.46
N SER A 307 -4.28 7.18 8.23
CA SER A 307 -3.31 6.10 8.50
C SER A 307 -2.90 5.39 7.21
N GLU A 308 -3.86 5.12 6.32
CA GLU A 308 -3.58 4.56 5.00
C GLU A 308 -2.74 5.53 4.15
N ALA A 309 -3.18 6.77 4.00
CA ALA A 309 -2.50 7.78 3.19
C ALA A 309 -1.06 8.08 3.66
N LEU A 310 -0.82 8.06 4.98
CA LEU A 310 0.52 8.20 5.55
C LEU A 310 1.39 6.96 5.28
N HIS A 311 0.80 5.77 5.32
CA HIS A 311 1.51 4.52 5.08
C HIS A 311 1.93 4.37 3.61
N THR A 312 1.07 4.79 2.69
CA THR A 312 1.29 4.74 1.23
C THR A 312 1.96 6.00 0.68
N GLY A 313 2.28 6.97 1.52
CA GLY A 313 2.92 8.21 1.07
C GLY A 313 2.02 9.15 0.26
N ASP A 314 0.72 8.90 0.16
CA ASP A 314 -0.18 9.65 -0.71
C ASP A 314 -0.59 11.05 -0.19
N VAL A 315 -0.16 11.43 1.02
CA VAL A 315 -0.60 12.68 1.68
C VAL A 315 -0.19 13.92 0.90
N LEU A 316 1.05 14.01 0.45
CA LEU A 316 1.61 15.14 -0.30
C LEU A 316 2.01 14.77 -1.73
N GLY A 317 1.61 13.60 -2.20
CA GLY A 317 2.01 13.06 -3.50
C GLY A 317 3.50 12.69 -3.54
N MET A 318 4.20 13.02 -4.64
CA MET A 318 5.59 12.57 -4.87
C MET A 318 6.57 12.86 -3.72
N PRO A 319 6.58 14.03 -3.06
CA PRO A 319 7.49 14.28 -1.93
C PRO A 319 7.31 13.30 -0.78
N SER A 320 6.09 13.01 -0.35
CA SER A 320 5.83 12.05 0.74
C SER A 320 6.10 10.61 0.31
N ARG A 321 5.84 10.25 -0.94
CA ARG A 321 6.18 8.94 -1.52
C ARG A 321 7.70 8.69 -1.49
N ILE A 322 8.51 9.70 -1.84
CA ILE A 322 9.97 9.60 -1.74
C ILE A 322 10.41 9.39 -0.29
N VAL A 323 9.80 10.08 0.68
CA VAL A 323 10.12 9.90 2.11
C VAL A 323 9.78 8.49 2.57
N VAL A 324 8.61 7.95 2.22
CA VAL A 324 8.20 6.57 2.53
C VAL A 324 9.14 5.56 1.89
N TRP A 325 9.49 5.75 0.62
CA TRP A 325 10.43 4.91 -0.10
C TRP A 325 11.82 4.87 0.56
N LEU A 326 12.37 6.04 0.90
CA LEU A 326 13.65 6.14 1.61
C LEU A 326 13.59 5.46 2.98
N ALA A 327 12.53 5.70 3.76
CA ALA A 327 12.34 5.09 5.07
C ALA A 327 12.24 3.56 4.97
N SER A 328 11.51 3.03 3.99
CA SER A 328 11.39 1.60 3.75
C SER A 328 12.73 0.97 3.35
N THR A 329 13.50 1.63 2.47
CA THR A 329 14.82 1.18 2.02
C THR A 329 15.85 1.20 3.16
N VAL A 330 15.77 2.16 4.06
CA VAL A 330 16.68 2.29 5.21
C VAL A 330 16.61 1.07 6.14
N LEU A 331 15.49 0.37 6.22
CA LEU A 331 15.37 -0.86 7.03
C LEU A 331 16.41 -1.92 6.64
N LEU A 332 16.75 -2.00 5.36
CA LEU A 332 17.79 -2.92 4.89
C LEU A 332 19.17 -2.54 5.49
N VAL A 333 19.51 -1.25 5.49
CA VAL A 333 20.76 -0.76 6.04
C VAL A 333 20.78 -0.91 7.57
N GLN A 334 19.65 -0.67 8.25
CA GLN A 334 19.52 -0.85 9.69
C GLN A 334 19.70 -2.31 10.12
N ALA A 335 19.07 -3.24 9.41
CA ALA A 335 19.22 -4.67 9.69
C ALA A 335 20.65 -5.14 9.42
N ALA A 336 21.25 -4.76 8.28
CA ALA A 336 22.61 -5.11 7.92
C ALA A 336 23.63 -4.56 8.94
N SER A 337 23.54 -3.29 9.27
CA SER A 337 24.45 -2.66 10.26
C SER A 337 24.28 -3.27 11.65
N GLY A 338 23.06 -3.52 12.09
CA GLY A 338 22.79 -4.20 13.38
C GLY A 338 23.40 -5.60 13.44
N LEU A 339 23.23 -6.39 12.38
CA LEU A 339 23.81 -7.74 12.25
C LEU A 339 25.34 -7.69 12.28
N LEU A 340 25.96 -6.78 11.53
CA LEU A 340 27.42 -6.63 11.51
C LEU A 340 28.00 -6.19 12.87
N ILE A 341 27.30 -5.32 13.60
CA ILE A 341 27.67 -4.96 14.97
C ILE A 341 27.61 -6.20 15.89
N TRP A 342 26.58 -7.02 15.74
CA TRP A 342 26.42 -8.24 16.56
C TRP A 342 27.49 -9.29 16.24
N LEU A 343 27.74 -9.59 14.96
CA LEU A 343 28.81 -10.50 14.51
C LEU A 343 30.19 -10.04 14.98
N GLY A 344 30.48 -8.75 14.91
CA GLY A 344 31.73 -8.19 15.40
C GLY A 344 31.94 -8.36 16.92
N ARG A 345 30.87 -8.60 17.72
CA ARG A 345 30.98 -9.01 19.14
C ARG A 345 31.42 -10.46 19.31
N SER A 346 31.01 -11.33 18.40
CA SER A 346 31.23 -12.77 18.48
C SER A 346 32.60 -13.23 17.96
N LYS A 347 33.53 -12.30 17.66
CA LYS A 347 34.87 -12.58 17.09
C LYS A 347 34.81 -13.40 15.78
N ILE A 348 33.70 -13.39 15.08
CA ILE A 348 33.54 -14.09 13.78
C ILE A 348 34.21 -13.30 12.64
N MET A 349 34.52 -12.00 12.85
CA MET A 349 35.37 -11.25 11.92
C MET A 349 36.85 -11.55 12.23
N PRO A 350 37.63 -12.00 11.23
CA PRO A 350 39.06 -12.24 11.43
C PRO A 350 39.75 -10.91 11.85
N PRO A 351 40.71 -10.97 12.79
CA PRO A 351 41.44 -9.79 13.18
C PRO A 351 42.17 -9.19 11.99
N THR A 352 41.98 -7.91 11.73
CA THR A 352 42.77 -7.18 10.74
C THR A 352 44.22 -7.34 11.10
N SER A 353 45.01 -7.98 10.22
CA SER A 353 46.48 -8.04 10.37
C SER A 353 47.04 -6.63 10.51
N ARG A 354 47.49 -6.29 11.69
CA ARG A 354 48.34 -5.11 11.87
C ARG A 354 49.59 -5.34 11.02
N SER A 355 49.78 -4.56 9.96
CA SER A 355 51.06 -4.48 9.28
C SER A 355 52.07 -3.95 10.29
N THR A 356 52.91 -4.81 10.80
CA THR A 356 54.13 -4.44 11.52
C THR A 356 55.00 -3.70 10.52
N ARG A 357 54.99 -2.37 10.57
CA ARG A 357 56.08 -1.55 10.06
C ARG A 357 57.28 -1.89 10.94
N GLN A 358 58.14 -2.77 10.46
CA GLN A 358 59.52 -2.85 10.96
C GLN A 358 60.21 -1.56 10.55
N GLU A 359 60.48 -0.73 11.54
CA GLU A 359 61.51 0.31 11.44
C GLU A 359 62.87 -0.40 11.39
N GLY A 360 63.47 -0.48 10.21
CA GLY A 360 64.87 -0.81 10.03
C GLY A 360 65.69 0.42 10.40
N ARG A 361 66.32 0.36 11.59
CA ARG A 361 67.50 1.16 11.91
C ARG A 361 68.70 0.43 11.34
N THR A 362 69.41 1.03 10.44
CA THR A 362 70.86 1.15 10.32
C THR A 362 71.22 2.39 9.51
#